data_c71f397304487e871d64c154b33d0c3a
#
_entry.id   c71f397304487e871d64c154b33d0c3a
#
_cell.length_a   1.000
_cell.length_b   1.000
_cell.length_c   1.000
_cell.angle_alpha   90.00
_cell.angle_beta   90.00
_cell.angle_gamma   90.00
#
_symmetry.space_group_name_H-M   'P 1'
#
loop_
_entity.id
_entity.type
_entity.pdbx_description
1 polymer ?
#
loop_
_entity_poly.entity_id
_entity_poly.type
_entity_poly.pdbx_seq_one_letter_code
_entity_poly.pdbx_strand_id
1 'polypeptide(L)'
;MSQTIRRPSRIEGVIVPPGDKSISHRYAMLAALANGTSTIADYSSGIDCQSTLSCLEALGVIISATGEPDRPGYSISVTGHGLGSLHAPDGPINTGNSGTTMRLMAGVLSGHPFEVVLTGDHSLRRRPMQRVINPLEQMGARLDAEDGHPPLTIRGNKLIGIDYVSPVASAQVKSAVLLAGLHATGITRVHEAAPTRDHTERALSAFGAEVSHTDGVFGITGGSPLHPIDVAVPGDPSSAAFLATAAAALPDSDVTIDGVGLNPTRTAYLDILRRAGADVEVSVEGVGGGEPYGTIRVRSRTLAHIAITAVEVPSLIDELPVLGALAA
;
A
#
# COMPACT_ATOMS: atom_id res chain seq x y z
N MET A 1 -17.11 20.41 17.12
CA MET A 1 -16.10 21.38 17.58
C MET A 1 -15.61 22.16 16.37
N SER A 2 -15.59 23.49 16.41
CA SER A 2 -15.00 24.33 15.34
C SER A 2 -13.51 24.47 15.61
N GLN A 3 -12.67 24.18 14.62
CA GLN A 3 -11.26 24.48 14.68
C GLN A 3 -10.98 25.76 13.88
N THR A 4 -10.24 26.67 14.47
CA THR A 4 -9.81 27.89 13.77
C THR A 4 -8.40 27.66 13.22
N ILE A 5 -8.26 27.67 11.89
CA ILE A 5 -6.97 27.59 11.22
C ILE A 5 -6.43 29.01 11.07
N ARG A 6 -5.24 29.28 11.61
CA ARG A 6 -4.51 30.52 11.40
C ARG A 6 -3.44 30.30 10.34
N ARG A 7 -3.27 31.28 9.45
CA ARG A 7 -2.18 31.24 8.47
C ARG A 7 -0.84 31.35 9.20
N PRO A 8 0.04 30.32 9.14
CA PRO A 8 1.39 30.44 9.68
C PRO A 8 2.24 31.36 8.80
N SER A 9 3.23 32.03 9.39
CA SER A 9 4.20 32.82 8.62
C SER A 9 5.30 31.95 8.05
N ARG A 10 5.71 30.92 8.79
CA ARG A 10 6.72 29.92 8.42
C ARG A 10 6.46 28.61 9.15
N ILE A 11 7.11 27.56 8.69
CA ILE A 11 7.21 26.27 9.42
C ILE A 11 8.67 25.84 9.49
N GLU A 12 9.08 25.33 10.66
CA GLU A 12 10.45 24.86 10.89
C GLU A 12 10.47 23.70 11.88
N GLY A 13 11.45 22.82 11.77
CA GLY A 13 11.68 21.74 12.71
C GLY A 13 11.82 20.37 12.04
N VAL A 14 11.84 19.34 12.90
CA VAL A 14 11.95 17.94 12.49
C VAL A 14 10.62 17.25 12.78
N ILE A 15 10.17 16.43 11.85
CA ILE A 15 8.92 15.67 11.97
C ILE A 15 9.13 14.24 11.47
N VAL A 16 8.48 13.29 12.13
CA VAL A 16 8.41 11.90 11.71
C VAL A 16 6.97 11.64 11.24
N PRO A 17 6.74 11.31 9.97
CA PRO A 17 5.39 11.00 9.49
C PRO A 17 4.91 9.65 10.05
N PRO A 18 3.59 9.40 10.11
CA PRO A 18 3.06 8.08 10.46
C PRO A 18 3.52 7.03 9.45
N GLY A 19 3.57 5.78 9.88
CA GLY A 19 3.93 4.67 9.01
C GLY A 19 3.09 4.60 7.74
N ASP A 20 3.73 4.21 6.62
CA ASP A 20 3.10 4.14 5.30
C ASP A 20 1.91 3.17 5.30
N LYS A 21 0.74 3.68 4.91
CA LYS A 21 -0.50 2.92 4.82
C LYS A 21 -0.38 1.74 3.85
N SER A 22 0.18 1.97 2.68
CA SER A 22 0.27 0.97 1.60
C SER A 22 1.19 -0.19 1.97
N ILE A 23 2.29 0.09 2.67
CA ILE A 23 3.24 -0.90 3.17
C ILE A 23 2.63 -1.69 4.33
N SER A 24 1.99 -1.00 5.28
CA SER A 24 1.33 -1.61 6.44
C SER A 24 0.31 -2.67 6.05
N HIS A 25 -0.58 -2.39 5.10
CA HIS A 25 -1.52 -3.38 4.58
C HIS A 25 -0.82 -4.66 4.11
N ARG A 26 0.25 -4.52 3.34
CA ARG A 26 0.95 -5.63 2.71
C ARG A 26 1.71 -6.47 3.72
N TYR A 27 2.41 -5.81 4.62
CA TYR A 27 3.16 -6.52 5.65
C TYR A 27 2.24 -7.33 6.56
N ALA A 28 1.09 -6.79 6.99
CA ALA A 28 0.12 -7.54 7.78
C ALA A 28 -0.44 -8.75 7.03
N MET A 29 -0.80 -8.59 5.74
CA MET A 29 -1.31 -9.70 4.92
C MET A 29 -0.25 -10.78 4.68
N LEU A 30 0.99 -10.40 4.37
CA LEU A 30 2.06 -11.38 4.14
C LEU A 30 2.51 -12.04 5.43
N ALA A 31 2.55 -11.33 6.56
CA ALA A 31 2.80 -11.89 7.87
C ALA A 31 1.75 -12.95 8.27
N ALA A 32 0.47 -12.72 7.93
CA ALA A 32 -0.59 -13.69 8.15
C ALA A 32 -0.43 -14.98 7.32
N LEU A 33 0.24 -14.89 6.17
CA LEU A 33 0.52 -16.01 5.28
C LEU A 33 1.93 -16.61 5.49
N ALA A 34 2.79 -15.98 6.29
CA ALA A 34 4.09 -16.50 6.65
C ALA A 34 3.97 -17.64 7.70
N ASN A 35 5.00 -18.45 7.83
CA ASN A 35 5.03 -19.50 8.84
C ASN A 35 5.86 -19.05 10.05
N GLY A 36 5.19 -18.45 11.03
CA GLY A 36 5.80 -17.91 12.26
C GLY A 36 5.24 -16.53 12.62
N THR A 37 5.88 -15.85 13.57
CA THR A 37 5.47 -14.54 14.05
C THR A 37 6.34 -13.46 13.46
N SER A 38 5.72 -12.46 12.83
CA SER A 38 6.38 -11.24 12.36
C SER A 38 6.08 -10.09 13.31
N THR A 39 7.07 -9.24 13.59
CA THR A 39 6.90 -7.99 14.32
C THR A 39 7.00 -6.81 13.36
N ILE A 40 5.96 -5.98 13.31
CA ILE A 40 5.89 -4.84 12.41
C ILE A 40 5.80 -3.57 13.26
N ALA A 41 6.93 -2.90 13.40
CA ALA A 41 7.03 -1.64 14.13
C ALA A 41 6.52 -0.47 13.27
N ASP A 42 6.09 0.62 13.92
CA ASP A 42 5.56 1.83 13.29
C ASP A 42 4.43 1.56 12.27
N TYR A 43 3.61 0.55 12.60
CA TYR A 43 2.45 0.17 11.79
C TYR A 43 1.47 1.33 11.69
N SER A 44 0.93 1.60 10.51
CA SER A 44 -0.05 2.67 10.32
C SER A 44 -1.31 2.44 11.14
N SER A 45 -1.65 3.38 12.01
CA SER A 45 -2.87 3.36 12.83
C SER A 45 -4.13 3.78 12.06
N GLY A 46 -3.97 4.21 10.81
CA GLY A 46 -5.10 4.64 9.98
C GLY A 46 -6.21 3.61 9.88
N ILE A 47 -7.48 4.07 9.87
CA ILE A 47 -8.69 3.23 9.87
C ILE A 47 -8.65 2.15 8.79
N ASP A 48 -8.11 2.45 7.62
CA ASP A 48 -7.95 1.47 6.54
C ASP A 48 -7.06 0.28 6.97
N CYS A 49 -5.95 0.56 7.67
CA CYS A 49 -5.03 -0.47 8.16
C CYS A 49 -5.64 -1.27 9.30
N GLN A 50 -6.38 -0.62 10.20
CA GLN A 50 -7.14 -1.31 11.24
C GLN A 50 -8.20 -2.24 10.64
N SER A 51 -8.85 -1.83 9.55
CA SER A 51 -9.78 -2.70 8.82
C SER A 51 -9.08 -3.96 8.28
N THR A 52 -7.82 -3.85 7.86
CA THR A 52 -7.04 -5.05 7.44
C THR A 52 -6.79 -5.98 8.61
N LEU A 53 -6.37 -5.47 9.76
CA LEU A 53 -6.15 -6.31 10.95
C LEU A 53 -7.43 -7.04 11.35
N SER A 54 -8.56 -6.32 11.45
CA SER A 54 -9.86 -6.92 11.78
C SER A 54 -10.30 -7.98 10.76
N CYS A 55 -10.02 -7.78 9.47
CA CYS A 55 -10.30 -8.80 8.45
C CYS A 55 -9.44 -10.06 8.65
N LEU A 56 -8.16 -9.90 8.98
CA LEU A 56 -7.26 -11.03 9.23
C LEU A 56 -7.64 -11.78 10.52
N GLU A 57 -8.02 -11.07 11.59
CA GLU A 57 -8.53 -11.68 12.82
C GLU A 57 -9.81 -12.48 12.57
N ALA A 58 -10.74 -11.97 11.75
CA ALA A 58 -11.94 -12.70 11.34
C ALA A 58 -11.63 -13.98 10.54
N LEU A 59 -10.46 -14.08 9.95
CA LEU A 59 -9.95 -15.25 9.23
C LEU A 59 -9.08 -16.17 10.10
N GLY A 60 -9.04 -15.93 11.43
CA GLY A 60 -8.36 -16.76 12.40
C GLY A 60 -6.90 -16.41 12.66
N VAL A 61 -6.41 -15.28 12.15
CA VAL A 61 -5.03 -14.83 12.39
C VAL A 61 -4.90 -14.25 13.80
N ILE A 62 -3.86 -14.65 14.52
CA ILE A 62 -3.56 -14.11 15.85
C ILE A 62 -2.74 -12.83 15.68
N ILE A 63 -3.31 -11.72 16.15
CA ILE A 63 -2.68 -10.40 16.11
C ILE A 63 -2.65 -9.82 17.52
N SER A 64 -1.50 -9.28 17.91
CA SER A 64 -1.38 -8.48 19.13
C SER A 64 -0.72 -7.14 18.80
N ALA A 65 -1.09 -6.11 19.55
CA ALA A 65 -0.55 -4.77 19.37
C ALA A 65 0.11 -4.28 20.66
N THR A 66 1.17 -3.48 20.50
CA THR A 66 1.87 -2.78 21.59
C THR A 66 1.97 -1.31 21.26
N GLY A 67 1.94 -0.47 22.29
CA GLY A 67 1.84 0.99 22.13
C GLY A 67 0.39 1.44 21.93
N GLU A 68 0.21 2.76 21.83
CA GLU A 68 -1.09 3.36 21.53
C GLU A 68 -1.17 3.68 20.04
N PRO A 69 -2.29 3.38 19.35
CA PRO A 69 -2.53 3.89 18.02
C PRO A 69 -2.32 5.42 17.98
N ASP A 70 -1.84 5.93 16.86
CA ASP A 70 -1.51 7.37 16.66
C ASP A 70 -0.36 7.93 17.52
N ARG A 71 0.41 7.03 18.17
CA ARG A 71 1.63 7.38 18.89
C ARG A 71 2.85 6.73 18.24
N PRO A 72 4.02 7.37 18.28
CA PRO A 72 5.28 6.73 17.88
C PRO A 72 5.48 5.41 18.66
N GLY A 73 5.98 4.39 17.97
CA GLY A 73 6.21 3.06 18.54
C GLY A 73 4.98 2.14 18.57
N TYR A 74 3.88 2.51 17.91
CA TYR A 74 2.76 1.58 17.70
C TYR A 74 3.22 0.42 16.82
N SER A 75 3.19 -0.78 17.37
CA SER A 75 3.70 -1.98 16.71
C SER A 75 2.69 -3.12 16.81
N ILE A 76 2.71 -4.01 15.82
CA ILE A 76 1.89 -5.21 15.82
C ILE A 76 2.75 -6.46 15.69
N SER A 77 2.30 -7.55 16.30
CA SER A 77 2.83 -8.90 16.05
C SER A 77 1.74 -9.74 15.39
N VAL A 78 2.05 -10.35 14.28
CA VAL A 78 1.14 -11.17 13.48
C VAL A 78 1.70 -12.58 13.40
N THR A 79 0.93 -13.58 13.87
CA THR A 79 1.31 -14.99 13.80
C THR A 79 0.55 -15.68 12.69
N GLY A 80 1.28 -16.07 11.64
CA GLY A 80 0.79 -16.85 10.51
C GLY A 80 1.22 -18.31 10.60
N HIS A 81 0.53 -19.16 9.86
CA HIS A 81 0.77 -20.62 9.83
C HIS A 81 1.02 -21.12 8.41
N GLY A 82 1.48 -20.24 7.51
CA GLY A 82 1.80 -20.55 6.11
C GLY A 82 0.65 -20.32 5.14
N LEU A 83 0.94 -20.52 3.85
CA LEU A 83 -0.04 -20.39 2.78
C LEU A 83 -1.21 -21.37 2.99
N GLY A 84 -2.43 -20.88 2.83
CA GLY A 84 -3.64 -21.70 2.98
C GLY A 84 -4.10 -21.92 4.41
N SER A 85 -3.50 -21.27 5.41
CA SER A 85 -3.82 -21.43 6.82
C SER A 85 -5.02 -20.59 7.32
N LEU A 86 -5.54 -19.69 6.50
CA LEU A 86 -6.69 -18.88 6.89
C LEU A 86 -7.95 -19.75 6.99
N HIS A 87 -8.84 -19.39 7.91
CA HIS A 87 -10.08 -20.09 8.18
C HIS A 87 -11.28 -19.36 7.59
N ALA A 88 -12.34 -20.12 7.29
CA ALA A 88 -13.61 -19.53 6.89
C ALA A 88 -14.15 -18.63 8.02
N PRO A 89 -14.58 -17.41 7.75
CA PRO A 89 -15.14 -16.53 8.77
C PRO A 89 -16.58 -16.92 9.10
N ASP A 90 -17.07 -16.55 10.29
CA ASP A 90 -18.45 -16.81 10.72
C ASP A 90 -19.51 -16.00 9.97
N GLY A 91 -19.11 -15.01 9.20
CA GLY A 91 -20.03 -14.16 8.44
C GLY A 91 -19.31 -13.19 7.50
N PRO A 92 -20.05 -12.24 6.92
CA PRO A 92 -19.44 -11.24 6.04
C PRO A 92 -18.36 -10.40 6.72
N ILE A 93 -17.24 -10.22 6.06
CA ILE A 93 -16.13 -9.40 6.53
C ILE A 93 -16.31 -7.96 6.03
N ASN A 94 -16.30 -7.02 6.98
CA ASN A 94 -16.42 -5.59 6.68
C ASN A 94 -15.05 -4.95 6.56
N THR A 95 -14.69 -4.51 5.35
CA THR A 95 -13.42 -3.82 5.05
C THR A 95 -13.50 -2.29 5.28
N GLY A 96 -14.58 -1.79 5.90
CA GLY A 96 -14.79 -0.36 6.13
C GLY A 96 -14.86 0.45 4.84
N ASN A 97 -14.07 1.53 4.74
CA ASN A 97 -13.89 2.30 3.50
C ASN A 97 -12.65 1.87 2.71
N SER A 98 -11.92 0.85 3.18
CA SER A 98 -10.62 0.47 2.60
C SER A 98 -10.76 -0.32 1.29
N GLY A 99 -10.64 0.39 0.17
CA GLY A 99 -10.53 -0.25 -1.13
C GLY A 99 -9.25 -1.06 -1.32
N THR A 100 -8.19 -0.73 -0.58
CA THR A 100 -6.94 -1.51 -0.56
C THR A 100 -7.16 -2.85 0.10
N THR A 101 -7.72 -2.86 1.31
CA THR A 101 -8.05 -4.11 2.02
C THR A 101 -8.91 -5.02 1.14
N MET A 102 -10.02 -4.51 0.60
CA MET A 102 -10.94 -5.31 -0.20
C MET A 102 -10.27 -5.94 -1.42
N ARG A 103 -9.50 -5.16 -2.20
CA ARG A 103 -8.89 -5.67 -3.43
C ARG A 103 -7.75 -6.63 -3.18
N LEU A 104 -6.89 -6.34 -2.21
CA LEU A 104 -5.75 -7.21 -1.90
C LEU A 104 -6.22 -8.50 -1.22
N MET A 105 -7.17 -8.41 -0.29
CA MET A 105 -7.78 -9.59 0.34
C MET A 105 -8.52 -10.45 -0.67
N ALA A 106 -9.13 -9.87 -1.72
CA ALA A 106 -9.72 -10.67 -2.79
C ALA A 106 -8.67 -11.57 -3.47
N GLY A 107 -7.45 -11.04 -3.69
CA GLY A 107 -6.33 -11.85 -4.20
C GLY A 107 -5.93 -12.96 -3.22
N VAL A 108 -5.71 -12.64 -1.95
CA VAL A 108 -5.35 -13.61 -0.90
C VAL A 108 -6.40 -14.72 -0.79
N LEU A 109 -7.68 -14.35 -0.68
CA LEU A 109 -8.78 -15.29 -0.42
C LEU A 109 -9.12 -16.17 -1.62
N SER A 110 -8.76 -15.76 -2.83
CA SER A 110 -8.99 -16.54 -4.05
C SER A 110 -8.32 -17.92 -4.03
N GLY A 111 -7.23 -18.09 -3.27
CA GLY A 111 -6.53 -19.38 -3.12
C GLY A 111 -7.00 -20.25 -1.95
N HIS A 112 -8.01 -19.80 -1.16
CA HIS A 112 -8.48 -20.55 0.01
C HIS A 112 -9.79 -21.31 -0.29
N PRO A 113 -9.93 -22.59 0.09
CA PRO A 113 -11.04 -23.45 -0.34
C PRO A 113 -12.31 -23.24 0.48
N PHE A 114 -12.73 -21.97 0.67
CA PHE A 114 -13.98 -21.62 1.34
C PHE A 114 -14.66 -20.42 0.67
N GLU A 115 -15.91 -20.17 1.04
CA GLU A 115 -16.64 -18.99 0.61
C GLU A 115 -16.49 -17.87 1.65
N VAL A 116 -16.30 -16.64 1.17
CA VAL A 116 -16.27 -15.44 2.00
C VAL A 116 -16.94 -14.27 1.29
N VAL A 117 -17.67 -13.46 2.04
CA VAL A 117 -18.29 -12.23 1.55
C VAL A 117 -17.53 -11.03 2.10
N LEU A 118 -16.93 -10.24 1.20
CA LEU A 118 -16.33 -8.95 1.57
C LEU A 118 -17.34 -7.83 1.32
N THR A 119 -17.54 -6.99 2.32
CA THR A 119 -18.40 -5.81 2.24
C THR A 119 -17.70 -4.58 2.78
N GLY A 120 -18.33 -3.44 2.72
CA GLY A 120 -17.79 -2.19 3.25
C GLY A 120 -18.88 -1.13 3.42
N ASP A 121 -18.47 0.09 3.68
CA ASP A 121 -19.38 1.21 3.81
C ASP A 121 -20.07 1.60 2.49
N HIS A 122 -20.99 2.53 2.55
CA HIS A 122 -21.74 3.00 1.39
C HIS A 122 -20.84 3.58 0.29
N SER A 123 -19.72 4.22 0.62
CA SER A 123 -18.77 4.77 -0.37
C SER A 123 -18.01 3.65 -1.07
N LEU A 124 -17.52 2.66 -0.32
CA LEU A 124 -16.78 1.53 -0.86
C LEU A 124 -17.67 0.66 -1.76
N ARG A 125 -18.94 0.45 -1.37
CA ARG A 125 -19.91 -0.32 -2.16
C ARG A 125 -20.19 0.24 -3.56
N ARG A 126 -19.85 1.50 -3.82
CA ARG A 126 -19.98 2.14 -5.15
C ARG A 126 -18.71 2.06 -5.98
N ARG A 127 -17.63 1.50 -5.44
CA ARG A 127 -16.36 1.39 -6.18
C ARG A 127 -16.35 0.13 -7.05
N PRO A 128 -15.97 0.23 -8.34
CA PRO A 128 -15.95 -0.92 -9.23
C PRO A 128 -14.85 -1.91 -8.82
N MET A 129 -15.17 -3.21 -8.83
CA MET A 129 -14.28 -4.32 -8.52
C MET A 129 -13.96 -5.19 -9.73
N GLN A 130 -14.60 -4.95 -10.87
CA GLN A 130 -14.46 -5.78 -12.08
C GLN A 130 -13.00 -5.95 -12.51
N ARG A 131 -12.16 -4.91 -12.31
CA ARG A 131 -10.73 -4.95 -12.65
C ARG A 131 -9.93 -5.99 -11.86
N VAL A 132 -10.40 -6.33 -10.66
CA VAL A 132 -9.80 -7.37 -9.81
C VAL A 132 -10.48 -8.72 -10.05
N ILE A 133 -11.79 -8.73 -10.24
CA ILE A 133 -12.57 -9.94 -10.51
C ILE A 133 -12.02 -10.65 -11.75
N ASN A 134 -11.91 -9.95 -12.88
CA ASN A 134 -11.51 -10.54 -14.15
C ASN A 134 -10.21 -11.37 -14.10
N PRO A 135 -9.07 -10.85 -13.62
CA PRO A 135 -7.85 -11.66 -13.55
C PRO A 135 -7.94 -12.80 -12.53
N LEU A 136 -8.62 -12.63 -11.41
CA LEU A 136 -8.77 -13.69 -10.41
C LEU A 136 -9.61 -14.86 -10.94
N GLU A 137 -10.65 -14.57 -11.74
CA GLU A 137 -11.43 -15.61 -12.43
C GLU A 137 -10.61 -16.33 -13.51
N GLN A 138 -9.74 -15.61 -14.24
CA GLN A 138 -8.80 -16.25 -15.16
C GLN A 138 -7.83 -17.21 -14.45
N MET A 139 -7.50 -16.94 -13.19
CA MET A 139 -6.68 -17.83 -12.35
C MET A 139 -7.47 -19.04 -11.81
N GLY A 140 -8.81 -19.05 -11.92
CA GLY A 140 -9.67 -20.16 -11.50
C GLY A 140 -10.50 -19.92 -10.25
N ALA A 141 -10.44 -18.74 -9.63
CA ALA A 141 -11.36 -18.35 -8.55
C ALA A 141 -12.77 -18.07 -9.12
N ARG A 142 -13.78 -18.04 -8.25
CA ARG A 142 -15.13 -17.61 -8.60
C ARG A 142 -15.51 -16.42 -7.75
N LEU A 143 -15.85 -15.30 -8.38
CA LEU A 143 -16.19 -14.06 -7.71
C LEU A 143 -17.54 -13.55 -8.21
N ASP A 144 -18.49 -13.39 -7.29
CA ASP A 144 -19.79 -12.79 -7.57
C ASP A 144 -19.86 -11.38 -6.98
N ALA A 145 -20.38 -10.44 -7.74
CA ALA A 145 -20.59 -9.05 -7.33
C ALA A 145 -21.86 -8.52 -8.02
N GLU A 146 -22.56 -7.61 -7.39
CA GLU A 146 -23.73 -6.95 -7.96
C GLU A 146 -23.26 -5.83 -8.90
N ASP A 147 -23.50 -6.00 -10.20
CA ASP A 147 -23.04 -5.07 -11.25
C ASP A 147 -21.55 -4.73 -11.15
N GLY A 148 -20.71 -5.67 -10.71
CA GLY A 148 -19.28 -5.46 -10.53
C GLY A 148 -18.89 -4.61 -9.29
N HIS A 149 -19.82 -4.45 -8.33
CA HIS A 149 -19.64 -3.69 -7.10
C HIS A 149 -19.81 -4.58 -5.85
N PRO A 150 -19.23 -4.19 -4.69
CA PRO A 150 -19.45 -4.91 -3.44
C PRO A 150 -20.92 -4.90 -2.98
N PRO A 151 -21.38 -5.97 -2.27
CA PRO A 151 -20.60 -7.06 -1.67
C PRO A 151 -19.96 -7.97 -2.70
N LEU A 152 -18.73 -8.41 -2.39
CA LEU A 152 -17.97 -9.33 -3.23
C LEU A 152 -17.96 -10.71 -2.57
N THR A 153 -18.64 -11.69 -3.17
CA THR A 153 -18.59 -13.09 -2.73
C THR A 153 -17.46 -13.80 -3.46
N ILE A 154 -16.51 -14.33 -2.71
CA ILE A 154 -15.33 -15.02 -3.22
C ILE A 154 -15.46 -16.50 -2.84
N ARG A 155 -15.39 -17.38 -3.83
CA ARG A 155 -15.24 -18.83 -3.66
C ARG A 155 -13.85 -19.20 -4.15
N GLY A 156 -12.94 -19.35 -3.21
CA GLY A 156 -11.57 -19.70 -3.53
C GLY A 156 -11.46 -21.13 -4.06
N ASN A 157 -10.41 -21.33 -4.85
CA ASN A 157 -10.20 -22.60 -5.56
C ASN A 157 -8.70 -22.87 -5.73
N LYS A 158 -8.36 -24.02 -6.32
CA LYS A 158 -7.02 -24.26 -6.82
C LYS A 158 -6.74 -23.31 -7.98
N LEU A 159 -5.80 -22.42 -7.79
CA LEU A 159 -5.44 -21.42 -8.77
C LEU A 159 -4.35 -21.94 -9.72
N ILE A 160 -4.36 -21.40 -10.94
CA ILE A 160 -3.29 -21.59 -11.94
C ILE A 160 -2.61 -20.25 -12.19
N GLY A 161 -1.29 -20.30 -12.45
CA GLY A 161 -0.54 -19.13 -12.89
C GLY A 161 -1.01 -18.65 -14.27
N ILE A 162 -1.03 -17.34 -14.46
CA ILE A 162 -1.43 -16.71 -15.73
C ILE A 162 -0.41 -15.65 -16.16
N ASP A 163 -0.40 -15.36 -17.44
CA ASP A 163 0.24 -14.16 -18.01
C ASP A 163 -0.85 -13.08 -18.19
N TYR A 164 -0.89 -12.11 -17.27
CA TYR A 164 -1.91 -11.07 -17.25
C TYR A 164 -1.38 -9.75 -17.78
N VAL A 165 -1.92 -9.28 -18.88
CA VAL A 165 -1.67 -7.93 -19.40
C VAL A 165 -2.70 -6.98 -18.80
N SER A 166 -2.24 -6.09 -17.91
CA SER A 166 -3.14 -5.13 -17.26
C SER A 166 -3.60 -4.06 -18.24
N PRO A 167 -4.90 -3.91 -18.49
CA PRO A 167 -5.41 -2.92 -19.46
C PRO A 167 -5.25 -1.48 -18.98
N VAL A 168 -4.98 -1.28 -17.70
CA VAL A 168 -4.78 0.02 -17.07
C VAL A 168 -3.68 -0.06 -16.02
N ALA A 169 -2.94 1.03 -15.81
CA ALA A 169 -1.97 1.12 -14.74
C ALA A 169 -2.68 1.11 -13.37
N SER A 170 -2.53 0.02 -12.62
CA SER A 170 -3.16 -0.15 -11.31
C SER A 170 -2.34 -1.04 -10.38
N ALA A 171 -1.64 -0.42 -9.43
CA ALA A 171 -0.89 -1.15 -8.41
C ALA A 171 -1.77 -2.12 -7.60
N GLN A 172 -3.04 -1.79 -7.34
CA GLN A 172 -3.94 -2.67 -6.56
C GLN A 172 -4.35 -3.92 -7.34
N VAL A 173 -4.58 -3.81 -8.66
CA VAL A 173 -4.87 -4.97 -9.51
C VAL A 173 -3.64 -5.87 -9.60
N LYS A 174 -2.46 -5.29 -9.89
CA LYS A 174 -1.19 -6.03 -9.89
C LYS A 174 -0.98 -6.75 -8.55
N SER A 175 -1.14 -6.03 -7.44
CA SER A 175 -1.01 -6.60 -6.09
C SER A 175 -1.96 -7.78 -5.86
N ALA A 176 -3.25 -7.65 -6.21
CA ALA A 176 -4.22 -8.74 -6.04
C ALA A 176 -3.85 -9.98 -6.84
N VAL A 177 -3.40 -9.81 -8.09
CA VAL A 177 -2.97 -10.92 -8.96
C VAL A 177 -1.69 -11.59 -8.42
N LEU A 178 -0.70 -10.82 -7.96
CA LEU A 178 0.53 -11.38 -7.38
C LEU A 178 0.25 -12.11 -6.06
N LEU A 179 -0.63 -11.58 -5.20
CA LEU A 179 -1.03 -12.25 -3.96
C LEU A 179 -1.80 -13.54 -4.22
N ALA A 180 -2.68 -13.56 -5.23
CA ALA A 180 -3.33 -14.79 -5.68
C ALA A 180 -2.31 -15.77 -6.28
N GLY A 181 -1.30 -15.25 -6.97
CA GLY A 181 -0.19 -15.99 -7.55
C GLY A 181 0.61 -16.82 -6.55
N LEU A 182 0.69 -16.38 -5.27
CA LEU A 182 1.29 -17.17 -4.19
C LEU A 182 0.62 -18.55 -4.01
N HIS A 183 -0.67 -18.64 -4.27
CA HIS A 183 -1.47 -19.87 -4.12
C HIS A 183 -1.60 -20.65 -5.44
N ALA A 184 -1.12 -20.11 -6.55
CA ALA A 184 -1.29 -20.69 -7.87
C ALA A 184 -0.30 -21.84 -8.13
N THR A 185 -0.68 -22.77 -9.00
CA THR A 185 0.27 -23.72 -9.57
C THR A 185 0.99 -23.07 -10.74
N GLY A 186 2.34 -23.07 -10.72
CA GLY A 186 3.17 -22.46 -11.77
C GLY A 186 3.49 -20.99 -11.49
N ILE A 187 3.78 -20.23 -12.53
CA ILE A 187 4.21 -18.83 -12.43
C ILE A 187 3.09 -17.90 -12.88
N THR A 188 2.80 -16.89 -12.07
CA THR A 188 1.90 -15.79 -12.45
C THR A 188 2.74 -14.60 -12.87
N ARG A 189 2.46 -14.01 -14.04
CA ARG A 189 3.11 -12.79 -14.55
C ARG A 189 2.10 -11.67 -14.74
N VAL A 190 2.52 -10.45 -14.41
CA VAL A 190 1.73 -9.24 -14.66
C VAL A 190 2.54 -8.26 -15.49
N HIS A 191 2.00 -7.93 -16.67
CA HIS A 191 2.55 -6.93 -17.57
C HIS A 191 1.87 -5.58 -17.29
N GLU A 192 2.65 -4.58 -16.91
CA GLU A 192 2.12 -3.25 -16.64
C GLU A 192 2.07 -2.39 -17.90
N ALA A 193 0.94 -1.73 -18.13
CA ALA A 193 0.80 -0.74 -19.22
C ALA A 193 1.66 0.52 -18.98
N ALA A 194 1.88 0.87 -17.73
CA ALA A 194 2.81 1.91 -17.27
C ALA A 194 3.26 1.57 -15.84
N PRO A 195 4.45 2.00 -15.41
CA PRO A 195 4.95 1.71 -14.06
C PRO A 195 3.98 2.17 -12.98
N THR A 196 3.73 1.30 -12.01
CA THR A 196 2.94 1.60 -10.81
C THR A 196 3.77 1.31 -9.55
N ARG A 197 3.20 1.63 -8.38
CA ARG A 197 3.84 1.33 -7.08
C ARG A 197 4.18 -0.16 -6.96
N ASP A 198 5.38 -0.44 -6.47
CA ASP A 198 5.98 -1.79 -6.39
C ASP A 198 6.09 -2.34 -4.95
N HIS A 199 5.30 -1.78 -4.02
CA HIS A 199 5.31 -2.19 -2.61
C HIS A 199 5.01 -3.67 -2.40
N THR A 200 4.13 -4.29 -3.23
CA THR A 200 3.80 -5.71 -3.10
C THR A 200 4.98 -6.59 -3.47
N GLU A 201 5.65 -6.26 -4.55
CA GLU A 201 6.80 -7.00 -5.06
C GLU A 201 7.97 -6.94 -4.08
N ARG A 202 8.23 -5.75 -3.52
CA ARG A 202 9.25 -5.56 -2.48
C ARG A 202 8.91 -6.33 -1.23
N ALA A 203 7.66 -6.24 -0.76
CA ALA A 203 7.20 -6.97 0.41
C ALA A 203 7.26 -8.49 0.19
N LEU A 204 6.81 -9.00 -0.96
CA LEU A 204 6.91 -10.41 -1.31
C LEU A 204 8.35 -10.91 -1.26
N SER A 205 9.28 -10.17 -1.87
CA SER A 205 10.72 -10.49 -1.83
C SER A 205 11.27 -10.48 -0.40
N ALA A 206 10.88 -9.49 0.42
CA ALA A 206 11.31 -9.39 1.82
C ALA A 206 10.81 -10.57 2.67
N PHE A 207 9.61 -11.08 2.40
CA PHE A 207 9.07 -12.29 3.02
C PHE A 207 9.56 -13.60 2.41
N GLY A 208 10.49 -13.55 1.44
CA GLY A 208 11.16 -14.71 0.87
C GLY A 208 10.48 -15.34 -0.35
N ALA A 209 9.44 -14.72 -0.91
CA ALA A 209 8.83 -15.22 -2.13
C ALA A 209 9.76 -15.03 -3.35
N GLU A 210 9.69 -15.98 -4.29
CA GLU A 210 10.42 -15.89 -5.56
C GLU A 210 9.74 -14.92 -6.51
N VAL A 211 10.19 -13.66 -6.49
CA VAL A 211 9.70 -12.59 -7.38
C VAL A 211 10.71 -12.32 -8.48
N SER A 212 10.25 -12.22 -9.71
CA SER A 212 11.04 -11.79 -10.87
C SER A 212 10.55 -10.45 -11.40
N HIS A 213 11.46 -9.64 -11.94
CA HIS A 213 11.13 -8.40 -12.64
C HIS A 213 12.04 -8.23 -13.86
N THR A 214 11.44 -8.16 -15.04
CA THR A 214 12.16 -7.91 -16.30
C THR A 214 11.25 -7.12 -17.23
N ASP A 215 11.75 -5.99 -17.73
CA ASP A 215 11.08 -5.16 -18.75
C ASP A 215 9.61 -4.81 -18.44
N GLY A 216 9.32 -4.44 -17.19
CA GLY A 216 7.96 -4.08 -16.76
C GLY A 216 7.02 -5.27 -16.54
N VAL A 217 7.57 -6.49 -16.54
CA VAL A 217 6.85 -7.73 -16.22
C VAL A 217 7.28 -8.21 -14.84
N PHE A 218 6.32 -8.28 -13.93
CA PHE A 218 6.52 -8.87 -12.61
C PHE A 218 5.99 -10.29 -12.57
N GLY A 219 6.79 -11.21 -12.06
CA GLY A 219 6.42 -12.61 -11.93
C GLY A 219 6.51 -13.09 -10.49
N ILE A 220 5.67 -14.04 -10.11
CA ILE A 220 5.75 -14.76 -8.84
C ILE A 220 5.60 -16.27 -9.07
N THR A 221 6.46 -17.05 -8.41
CA THR A 221 6.35 -18.51 -8.39
C THR A 221 5.38 -18.91 -7.29
N GLY A 222 4.33 -19.64 -7.66
CA GLY A 222 3.31 -20.12 -6.73
C GLY A 222 3.86 -21.20 -5.79
N GLY A 223 3.31 -21.24 -4.56
CA GLY A 223 3.75 -22.18 -3.53
C GLY A 223 5.06 -21.80 -2.83
N SER A 224 5.66 -20.65 -3.15
CA SER A 224 6.86 -20.14 -2.47
C SER A 224 6.55 -19.93 -0.98
N PRO A 225 7.29 -20.56 -0.05
CA PRO A 225 7.07 -20.36 1.37
C PRO A 225 7.39 -18.93 1.77
N LEU A 226 6.53 -18.35 2.63
CA LEU A 226 6.82 -17.05 3.24
C LEU A 226 7.42 -17.22 4.62
N HIS A 227 8.41 -16.41 4.93
CA HIS A 227 9.11 -16.38 6.21
C HIS A 227 8.70 -15.16 7.02
N PRO A 228 8.58 -15.27 8.35
CA PRO A 228 8.31 -14.13 9.20
C PRO A 228 9.48 -13.15 9.16
N ILE A 229 9.18 -11.86 9.33
CA ILE A 229 10.18 -10.79 9.39
C ILE A 229 9.91 -9.86 10.56
N ASP A 230 10.97 -9.28 11.10
CA ASP A 230 10.90 -8.15 12.02
C ASP A 230 11.30 -6.89 11.25
N VAL A 231 10.38 -5.92 11.17
CA VAL A 231 10.55 -4.76 10.30
C VAL A 231 9.87 -3.53 10.87
N ALA A 232 10.44 -2.36 10.61
CA ALA A 232 9.77 -1.08 10.82
C ALA A 232 9.17 -0.57 9.50
N VAL A 233 7.94 -0.08 9.55
CA VAL A 233 7.29 0.57 8.40
C VAL A 233 7.84 1.99 8.29
N PRO A 234 8.44 2.37 7.14
CA PRO A 234 8.88 3.74 6.95
C PRO A 234 7.71 4.71 6.92
N GLY A 235 7.97 5.97 7.23
CA GLY A 235 6.98 7.03 7.21
C GLY A 235 6.33 7.22 5.84
N ASP A 236 5.05 7.57 5.81
CA ASP A 236 4.26 7.68 4.58
C ASP A 236 4.68 8.89 3.72
N PRO A 237 5.17 8.69 2.48
CA PRO A 237 5.56 9.77 1.58
C PRO A 237 4.40 10.70 1.21
N SER A 238 3.16 10.20 1.13
CA SER A 238 1.99 11.05 0.86
C SER A 238 1.66 11.97 2.04
N SER A 239 1.84 11.48 3.28
CA SER A 239 1.74 12.35 4.47
C SER A 239 2.87 13.38 4.51
N ALA A 240 4.09 12.97 4.16
CA ALA A 240 5.25 13.84 4.04
C ALA A 240 5.06 14.94 2.98
N ALA A 241 4.37 14.64 1.88
CA ALA A 241 4.15 15.58 0.79
C ALA A 241 3.41 16.86 1.22
N PHE A 242 2.49 16.77 2.18
CA PHE A 242 1.80 17.95 2.72
C PHE A 242 2.78 18.90 3.42
N LEU A 243 3.69 18.35 4.23
CA LEU A 243 4.67 19.14 4.97
C LEU A 243 5.77 19.69 4.06
N ALA A 244 6.25 18.86 3.13
CA ALA A 244 7.22 19.28 2.12
C ALA A 244 6.68 20.42 1.26
N THR A 245 5.42 20.31 0.82
CA THR A 245 4.76 21.35 0.02
C THR A 245 4.54 22.63 0.84
N ALA A 246 4.13 22.51 2.10
CA ALA A 246 3.96 23.67 2.98
C ALA A 246 5.31 24.36 3.25
N ALA A 247 6.40 23.60 3.44
CA ALA A 247 7.75 24.15 3.60
C ALA A 247 8.23 24.87 2.34
N ALA A 248 7.90 24.35 1.16
CA ALA A 248 8.23 25.00 -0.11
C ALA A 248 7.46 26.31 -0.32
N ALA A 249 6.18 26.37 0.13
CA ALA A 249 5.26 27.48 -0.11
C ALA A 249 5.44 28.66 0.86
N LEU A 250 5.78 28.38 2.14
CA LEU A 250 5.85 29.41 3.18
C LEU A 250 7.25 30.00 3.26
N PRO A 251 7.41 31.34 3.20
CA PRO A 251 8.72 31.98 3.28
C PRO A 251 9.47 31.57 4.54
N ASP A 252 10.80 31.56 4.46
CA ASP A 252 11.73 31.29 5.57
C ASP A 252 11.48 29.96 6.30
N SER A 253 10.87 29.00 5.60
CA SER A 253 10.61 27.67 6.14
C SER A 253 11.77 26.71 5.92
N ASP A 254 12.00 25.84 6.90
CA ASP A 254 13.01 24.77 6.90
C ASP A 254 12.49 23.56 7.68
N VAL A 255 12.06 22.53 6.96
CA VAL A 255 11.48 21.32 7.57
C VAL A 255 12.31 20.10 7.18
N THR A 256 12.67 19.32 8.18
CA THR A 256 13.26 18.00 8.02
C THR A 256 12.19 16.94 8.30
N ILE A 257 11.97 16.03 7.37
CA ILE A 257 11.03 14.91 7.48
C ILE A 257 11.88 13.65 7.59
N ASP A 258 11.89 13.06 8.76
CA ASP A 258 12.79 11.97 9.13
C ASP A 258 12.11 10.61 9.03
N GLY A 259 12.88 9.54 8.74
CA GLY A 259 12.40 8.16 8.66
C GLY A 259 11.35 7.91 7.55
N VAL A 260 11.27 8.76 6.54
CA VAL A 260 10.25 8.67 5.48
C VAL A 260 10.62 7.66 4.40
N GLY A 261 9.63 6.97 3.84
CA GLY A 261 9.78 6.08 2.69
C GLY A 261 10.27 6.84 1.45
N LEU A 262 11.34 6.33 0.84
CA LEU A 262 11.98 6.92 -0.34
C LEU A 262 11.83 6.05 -1.58
N ASN A 263 10.79 5.23 -1.65
CA ASN A 263 10.50 4.43 -2.83
C ASN A 263 10.37 5.33 -4.07
N PRO A 264 11.16 5.11 -5.14
CA PRO A 264 11.14 5.95 -6.34
C PRO A 264 9.77 6.07 -7.00
N THR A 265 8.89 5.07 -6.82
CA THR A 265 7.52 5.10 -7.34
C THR A 265 6.58 6.02 -6.55
N ARG A 266 7.07 6.64 -5.45
CA ARG A 266 6.31 7.48 -4.51
C ARG A 266 6.85 8.89 -4.33
N THR A 267 8.07 9.16 -4.80
CA THR A 267 8.79 10.40 -4.51
C THR A 267 8.79 11.40 -5.66
N ALA A 268 8.02 11.16 -6.72
CA ALA A 268 7.94 12.03 -7.90
C ALA A 268 7.58 13.50 -7.54
N TYR A 269 6.80 13.72 -6.49
CA TYR A 269 6.45 15.07 -6.04
C TYR A 269 7.66 15.91 -5.60
N LEU A 270 8.74 15.28 -5.14
CA LEU A 270 9.99 15.98 -4.78
C LEU A 270 10.66 16.61 -6.00
N ASP A 271 10.60 15.93 -7.14
CA ASP A 271 11.13 16.48 -8.39
C ASP A 271 10.27 17.63 -8.90
N ILE A 272 8.95 17.58 -8.67
CA ILE A 272 8.06 18.71 -8.95
C ILE A 272 8.43 19.92 -8.08
N LEU A 273 8.65 19.73 -6.77
CA LEU A 273 9.07 20.81 -5.88
C LEU A 273 10.44 21.39 -6.27
N ARG A 274 11.43 20.55 -6.63
CA ARG A 274 12.75 21.00 -7.12
C ARG A 274 12.63 21.83 -8.40
N ARG A 275 11.86 21.35 -9.37
CA ARG A 275 11.61 22.06 -10.63
C ARG A 275 10.90 23.40 -10.41
N ALA A 276 10.02 23.46 -9.42
CA ALA A 276 9.39 24.71 -9.01
C ALA A 276 10.36 25.68 -8.30
N GLY A 277 11.56 25.23 -7.92
CA GLY A 277 12.60 26.07 -7.31
C GLY A 277 12.79 25.87 -5.81
N ALA A 278 12.02 24.99 -5.14
CA ALA A 278 12.24 24.67 -3.75
C ALA A 278 13.60 23.97 -3.55
N ASP A 279 14.23 24.23 -2.42
CA ASP A 279 15.49 23.59 -2.04
C ASP A 279 15.16 22.27 -1.33
N VAL A 280 15.33 21.16 -2.03
CA VAL A 280 14.95 19.80 -1.58
C VAL A 280 16.18 18.89 -1.54
N GLU A 281 16.58 18.52 -0.35
CA GLU A 281 17.63 17.54 -0.08
C GLU A 281 17.00 16.19 0.30
N VAL A 282 17.59 15.09 -0.16
CA VAL A 282 17.16 13.73 0.17
C VAL A 282 18.38 12.91 0.54
N SER A 283 18.32 12.26 1.70
CA SER A 283 19.36 11.36 2.20
C SER A 283 18.77 9.97 2.41
N VAL A 284 19.28 8.97 1.70
CA VAL A 284 18.91 7.56 1.91
C VAL A 284 19.73 7.02 3.07
N GLU A 285 19.06 6.45 4.07
CA GLU A 285 19.68 5.91 5.29
C GLU A 285 19.76 4.39 5.28
N GLY A 286 18.81 3.74 4.61
CA GLY A 286 18.78 2.29 4.54
C GLY A 286 17.63 1.71 3.72
N VAL A 287 17.52 0.38 3.82
CA VAL A 287 16.43 -0.41 3.25
C VAL A 287 15.89 -1.32 4.34
N GLY A 288 14.60 -1.25 4.62
CA GLY A 288 13.90 -2.11 5.58
C GLY A 288 12.71 -2.79 4.91
N GLY A 289 12.59 -4.12 5.03
CA GLY A 289 11.49 -4.88 4.40
C GLY A 289 11.40 -4.72 2.87
N GLY A 290 12.51 -4.40 2.19
CA GLY A 290 12.57 -4.10 0.76
C GLY A 290 12.29 -2.64 0.39
N GLU A 291 11.92 -1.78 1.35
CA GLU A 291 11.60 -0.37 1.11
C GLU A 291 12.78 0.53 1.51
N PRO A 292 13.25 1.41 0.61
CA PRO A 292 14.24 2.43 0.97
C PRO A 292 13.60 3.49 1.86
N TYR A 293 14.35 3.97 2.85
CA TYR A 293 13.92 5.04 3.74
C TYR A 293 15.07 6.01 4.06
N GLY A 294 14.71 7.16 4.59
CA GLY A 294 15.69 8.17 5.00
C GLY A 294 15.04 9.52 5.30
N THR A 295 15.76 10.57 5.04
CA THR A 295 15.39 11.93 5.41
C THR A 295 15.16 12.81 4.18
N ILE A 296 14.09 13.61 4.23
CA ILE A 296 13.81 14.70 3.27
C ILE A 296 13.91 16.03 4.02
N ARG A 297 14.72 16.96 3.53
CA ARG A 297 14.74 18.34 4.00
C ARG A 297 14.25 19.28 2.91
N VAL A 298 13.31 20.15 3.24
CA VAL A 298 12.75 21.14 2.33
C VAL A 298 12.90 22.52 2.92
N ARG A 299 13.51 23.41 2.14
CA ARG A 299 13.63 24.83 2.47
C ARG A 299 12.91 25.66 1.43
N SER A 300 12.24 26.71 1.88
CA SER A 300 11.56 27.65 0.98
C SER A 300 12.55 28.40 0.09
N ARG A 301 12.16 28.64 -1.12
CA ARG A 301 12.81 29.53 -2.10
C ARG A 301 11.72 30.19 -2.92
N THR A 302 12.09 31.17 -3.74
CA THR A 302 11.16 31.74 -4.71
C THR A 302 10.75 30.65 -5.72
N LEU A 303 9.46 30.34 -5.73
CA LEU A 303 8.92 29.33 -6.63
C LEU A 303 8.63 29.95 -8.02
N ALA A 304 8.84 29.17 -9.06
CA ALA A 304 8.53 29.48 -10.44
C ALA A 304 7.39 28.60 -10.97
N HIS A 305 6.75 29.04 -12.01
CA HIS A 305 5.74 28.25 -12.70
C HIS A 305 6.35 27.03 -13.36
N ILE A 306 5.69 25.89 -13.18
CA ILE A 306 6.06 24.63 -13.85
C ILE A 306 4.81 24.02 -14.48
N ALA A 307 5.02 23.15 -15.47
CA ALA A 307 3.97 22.30 -16.01
C ALA A 307 4.17 20.86 -15.53
N ILE A 308 3.08 20.22 -15.11
CA ILE A 308 3.00 18.77 -14.89
C ILE A 308 2.42 18.16 -16.17
N THR A 309 3.12 17.22 -16.76
CA THR A 309 2.71 16.57 -18.00
C THR A 309 1.81 15.36 -17.75
N ALA A 310 1.03 14.95 -18.73
CA ALA A 310 0.15 13.78 -18.62
C ALA A 310 0.92 12.48 -18.29
N VAL A 311 2.17 12.37 -18.69
CA VAL A 311 3.03 11.20 -18.39
C VAL A 311 3.41 11.13 -16.92
N GLU A 312 3.51 12.28 -16.23
CA GLU A 312 3.87 12.36 -14.80
C GLU A 312 2.67 12.07 -13.89
N VAL A 313 1.45 12.30 -14.37
CA VAL A 313 0.22 12.18 -13.58
C VAL A 313 0.09 10.84 -12.84
N PRO A 314 0.34 9.66 -13.43
CA PRO A 314 0.21 8.39 -12.73
C PRO A 314 1.10 8.25 -11.50
N SER A 315 2.32 8.82 -11.51
CA SER A 315 3.26 8.79 -10.38
C SER A 315 2.97 9.84 -9.30
N LEU A 316 2.08 10.80 -9.60
CA LEU A 316 1.72 11.92 -8.73
C LEU A 316 0.26 11.87 -8.26
N ILE A 317 -0.50 10.82 -8.60
CA ILE A 317 -1.96 10.81 -8.49
C ILE A 317 -2.48 11.15 -7.09
N ASP A 318 -1.80 10.71 -6.05
CA ASP A 318 -2.20 10.97 -4.66
C ASP A 318 -1.71 12.34 -4.16
N GLU A 319 -0.65 12.88 -4.75
CA GLU A 319 -0.04 14.17 -4.38
C GLU A 319 -0.53 15.34 -5.24
N LEU A 320 -1.24 15.09 -6.36
CA LEU A 320 -1.82 16.15 -7.19
C LEU A 320 -2.69 17.16 -6.42
N PRO A 321 -3.53 16.76 -5.44
CA PRO A 321 -4.33 17.73 -4.68
C PRO A 321 -3.48 18.73 -3.91
N VAL A 322 -2.40 18.27 -3.25
CA VAL A 322 -1.51 19.16 -2.47
C VAL A 322 -0.64 20.02 -3.38
N LEU A 323 -0.19 19.48 -4.52
CA LEU A 323 0.52 20.26 -5.55
C LEU A 323 -0.40 21.29 -6.20
N GLY A 324 -1.68 20.96 -6.39
CA GLY A 324 -2.70 21.91 -6.84
C GLY A 324 -2.93 23.04 -5.84
N ALA A 325 -2.89 22.75 -4.54
CA ALA A 325 -2.97 23.78 -3.50
C ALA A 325 -1.71 24.68 -3.48
N LEU A 326 -0.52 24.16 -3.83
CA LEU A 326 0.70 24.95 -3.99
C LEU A 326 0.58 25.95 -5.16
N ALA A 327 -0.12 25.57 -6.23
CA ALA A 327 -0.27 26.37 -7.43
C ALA A 327 -1.32 27.49 -7.31
N ALA A 328 -2.19 27.44 -6.28
CA ALA A 328 -3.27 28.41 -6.02
C ALA A 328 -2.80 29.60 -5.16
#